data_9761f54ee79df154abf1b862775e0674
#
_entry.id   9761f54ee79df154abf1b862775e0674
#
_cell.length_a   1.000
_cell.length_b   1.000
_cell.length_c   1.000
_cell.angle_alpha   90.00
_cell.angle_beta   90.00
_cell.angle_gamma   90.00
#
_symmetry.space_group_name_H-M   'P 1'
#
loop_
_entity.id
_entity.type
_entity.pdbx_description
1 polymer ?
#
loop_
_entity_poly.entity_id
_entity_poly.type
_entity_poly.pdbx_seq_one_letter_code
_entity_poly.pdbx_strand_id
1 'polypeptide(L)'
;MFRTLALVGLLFLPVAAQADTSAANPADMIRHAKRIVCLGDSITHAGGWVTPLSVWLEREGVEADLINMGLPSETVSGLSETGHADGKFPRPDLAERLDRVLRVSRPDLVIACYGMNCGIYQPLDEGRFAKFKAGMQRLHDAVEKAGAKIIHLTPPLYDKRPDKPGPAGTADYDAVLNAYSKWLLSKRADGWVVIDIHGPMKELLAAARAKDPQAVFAPDAVHPSDAGSWAFARSLFKGLGDHKTAALETPEAFAAFVPDVKRRMEVLRDAYLAAAGHERPGMAPGLPLGEAESQARAATESIRSRRLHLMGGQKGSVEWKNPIEWPKPRVVDPGPAPAAPAPIPSDAIVLFDGKSLDRWNNGENWKVADGIATVGKGAIQTKQGFGDCQLHVEFRTAADTSGKGQQRSNSGVFLMGKYEIQILDSFQDGTDNPVTYFDGQCGALYKQQPPAVNACRRPGEWQTYDILFTRPRFHTDGTLAKPARISVIHNGVAIHSDTVIKGNTLFHVPPSYTKHDDALPITLQDHGNPVQFRSIWARPFEPLKPTLIK
;
A
#
# COMPACT_ATOMS: atom_id res chain seq x y z
N MET A 1 -27.38 -26.97 78.90
CA MET A 1 -27.17 -25.68 78.25
C MET A 1 -26.73 -25.95 76.83
N PHE A 2 -27.65 -26.06 75.87
CA PHE A 2 -27.36 -26.29 74.45
C PHE A 2 -27.45 -24.95 73.74
N ARG A 3 -26.40 -24.54 73.04
CA ARG A 3 -26.39 -23.39 72.17
C ARG A 3 -26.61 -23.87 70.72
N THR A 4 -27.71 -23.45 70.15
CA THR A 4 -28.09 -23.66 68.74
C THR A 4 -27.32 -22.71 67.85
N LEU A 5 -26.51 -23.22 66.91
CA LEU A 5 -25.92 -22.45 65.81
C LEU A 5 -26.92 -22.34 64.68
N ALA A 6 -27.30 -21.15 64.30
CA ALA A 6 -28.08 -20.89 63.09
C ALA A 6 -27.13 -20.71 61.91
N LEU A 7 -27.26 -21.58 60.89
CA LEU A 7 -26.58 -21.49 59.61
C LEU A 7 -27.32 -20.50 58.70
N VAL A 8 -26.73 -19.35 58.37
CA VAL A 8 -27.25 -18.42 57.37
C VAL A 8 -26.70 -18.83 56.03
N GLY A 9 -27.57 -19.42 55.20
CA GLY A 9 -27.22 -19.74 53.80
C GLY A 9 -27.27 -18.48 52.94
N LEU A 10 -26.10 -18.06 52.42
CA LEU A 10 -26.03 -17.04 51.37
C LEU A 10 -26.41 -17.71 50.01
N LEU A 11 -27.56 -17.31 49.49
CA LEU A 11 -27.94 -17.58 48.08
C LEU A 11 -27.13 -16.68 47.15
N PHE A 12 -26.15 -17.26 46.45
CA PHE A 12 -25.53 -16.60 45.29
C PHE A 12 -26.50 -16.70 44.12
N LEU A 13 -27.14 -15.60 43.77
CA LEU A 13 -27.80 -15.43 42.45
C LEU A 13 -26.71 -15.20 41.40
N PRO A 14 -26.73 -15.90 40.24
CA PRO A 14 -25.80 -15.60 39.17
C PRO A 14 -26.14 -14.21 38.60
N VAL A 15 -25.16 -13.31 38.66
CA VAL A 15 -25.18 -12.06 37.89
C VAL A 15 -25.10 -12.45 36.43
N ALA A 16 -26.24 -12.36 35.75
CA ALA A 16 -26.25 -12.45 34.30
C ALA A 16 -25.37 -11.32 33.75
N ALA A 17 -24.25 -11.69 33.13
CA ALA A 17 -23.44 -10.76 32.37
C ALA A 17 -24.34 -10.17 31.27
N GLN A 18 -24.71 -8.89 31.42
CA GLN A 18 -25.30 -8.13 30.34
C GLN A 18 -24.29 -8.13 29.20
N ALA A 19 -24.60 -8.81 28.10
CA ALA A 19 -23.87 -8.68 26.87
C ALA A 19 -23.92 -7.20 26.46
N ASP A 20 -22.74 -6.61 26.34
CA ASP A 20 -22.56 -5.24 25.88
C ASP A 20 -23.04 -5.17 24.42
N THR A 21 -24.27 -4.69 24.19
CA THR A 21 -24.91 -4.54 22.89
C THR A 21 -24.47 -3.24 22.21
N SER A 22 -23.23 -2.81 22.39
CA SER A 22 -22.69 -1.77 21.51
C SER A 22 -22.56 -2.35 20.11
N ALA A 23 -23.31 -1.80 19.14
CA ALA A 23 -23.21 -2.22 17.73
C ALA A 23 -21.74 -2.21 17.30
N ALA A 24 -21.27 -3.34 16.76
CA ALA A 24 -19.87 -3.52 16.39
C ALA A 24 -19.42 -2.39 15.46
N ASN A 25 -18.37 -1.66 15.84
CA ASN A 25 -17.84 -0.56 15.04
C ASN A 25 -17.22 -1.12 13.73
N PRO A 26 -17.70 -0.74 12.53
CA PRO A 26 -17.22 -1.28 11.28
C PRO A 26 -15.72 -1.01 11.04
N ALA A 27 -15.19 0.13 11.50
CA ALA A 27 -13.77 0.43 11.37
C ALA A 27 -12.90 -0.52 12.22
N ASP A 28 -13.37 -0.86 13.43
CA ASP A 28 -12.67 -1.80 14.30
C ASP A 28 -12.73 -3.22 13.75
N MET A 29 -13.85 -3.62 13.14
CA MET A 29 -13.94 -4.91 12.44
C MET A 29 -12.88 -5.02 11.34
N ILE A 30 -12.71 -3.96 10.54
CA ILE A 30 -11.71 -3.91 9.47
C ILE A 30 -10.29 -3.92 10.05
N ARG A 31 -10.00 -3.14 11.09
CA ARG A 31 -8.66 -3.06 11.69
C ARG A 31 -8.19 -4.37 12.31
N HIS A 32 -9.10 -5.20 12.77
CA HIS A 32 -8.76 -6.49 13.41
C HIS A 32 -8.84 -7.69 12.47
N ALA A 33 -9.37 -7.54 11.25
CA ALA A 33 -9.41 -8.59 10.27
C ALA A 33 -8.02 -8.85 9.68
N LYS A 34 -7.68 -10.12 9.47
CA LYS A 34 -6.47 -10.55 8.75
C LYS A 34 -6.76 -10.84 7.29
N ARG A 35 -7.99 -11.26 6.97
CA ARG A 35 -8.43 -11.53 5.60
C ARG A 35 -9.81 -10.98 5.35
N ILE A 36 -9.87 -10.00 4.48
CA ILE A 36 -11.09 -9.28 4.08
C ILE A 36 -11.48 -9.72 2.67
N VAL A 37 -12.70 -10.19 2.51
CA VAL A 37 -13.25 -10.56 1.19
C VAL A 37 -14.34 -9.57 0.79
N CYS A 38 -14.18 -8.91 -0.36
CA CYS A 38 -15.19 -8.03 -0.94
C CYS A 38 -16.05 -8.82 -1.92
N LEU A 39 -17.35 -8.95 -1.61
CA LEU A 39 -18.36 -9.59 -2.46
C LEU A 39 -19.25 -8.54 -3.11
N GLY A 40 -19.69 -8.81 -4.33
CA GLY A 40 -20.57 -7.93 -5.10
C GLY A 40 -20.58 -8.27 -6.57
N ASP A 41 -21.18 -7.40 -7.34
CA ASP A 41 -21.34 -7.51 -8.79
C ASP A 41 -20.17 -6.86 -9.59
N SER A 42 -20.45 -6.40 -10.83
CA SER A 42 -19.48 -5.73 -11.71
C SER A 42 -18.84 -4.48 -11.07
N ILE A 43 -19.57 -3.76 -10.23
CA ILE A 43 -19.08 -2.54 -9.55
C ILE A 43 -17.97 -2.90 -8.56
N THR A 44 -18.15 -3.99 -7.82
CA THR A 44 -17.12 -4.54 -6.92
C THR A 44 -15.98 -5.15 -7.72
N HIS A 45 -16.27 -5.95 -8.75
CA HIS A 45 -15.28 -6.57 -9.63
C HIS A 45 -14.32 -5.53 -10.24
N ALA A 46 -14.85 -4.42 -10.74
CA ALA A 46 -14.04 -3.34 -11.33
C ALA A 46 -13.05 -2.71 -10.34
N GLY A 47 -13.29 -2.84 -9.04
CA GLY A 47 -12.36 -2.40 -8.01
C GLY A 47 -12.44 -0.90 -7.69
N GLY A 48 -13.38 -0.16 -8.26
CA GLY A 48 -13.46 1.30 -8.11
C GLY A 48 -13.54 1.80 -6.66
N TRP A 49 -14.20 1.05 -5.76
CA TRP A 49 -14.24 1.34 -4.32
C TRP A 49 -13.30 0.45 -3.51
N VAL A 50 -12.96 -0.75 -4.02
CA VAL A 50 -12.09 -1.71 -3.35
C VAL A 50 -10.64 -1.24 -3.33
N THR A 51 -10.18 -0.63 -4.43
CA THR A 51 -8.83 -0.05 -4.52
C THR A 51 -8.59 1.07 -3.50
N PRO A 52 -9.45 2.10 -3.39
CA PRO A 52 -9.33 3.10 -2.32
C PRO A 52 -9.36 2.50 -0.91
N LEU A 53 -10.22 1.51 -0.65
CA LEU A 53 -10.23 0.80 0.63
C LEU A 53 -8.90 0.10 0.89
N SER A 54 -8.34 -0.58 -0.11
CA SER A 54 -7.04 -1.23 0.02
C SER A 54 -5.91 -0.23 0.28
N VAL A 55 -5.91 0.94 -0.38
CA VAL A 55 -4.96 2.03 -0.10
C VAL A 55 -5.16 2.58 1.31
N TRP A 56 -6.41 2.71 1.75
CA TRP A 56 -6.73 3.16 3.11
C TRP A 56 -6.18 2.18 4.16
N LEU A 57 -6.34 0.86 3.98
CA LEU A 57 -5.73 -0.15 4.85
C LEU A 57 -4.22 0.02 4.95
N GLU A 58 -3.56 0.18 3.81
CA GLU A 58 -2.11 0.40 3.78
C GLU A 58 -1.70 1.70 4.51
N ARG A 59 -2.46 2.78 4.40
CA ARG A 59 -2.20 4.04 5.11
C ARG A 59 -2.39 3.92 6.61
N GLU A 60 -3.46 3.25 7.03
CA GLU A 60 -3.76 3.03 8.45
C GLU A 60 -2.85 1.98 9.09
N GLY A 61 -2.00 1.31 8.33
CA GLY A 61 -1.11 0.26 8.85
C GLY A 61 -1.83 -1.03 9.18
N VAL A 62 -3.00 -1.25 8.61
CA VAL A 62 -3.77 -2.49 8.80
C VAL A 62 -3.18 -3.59 7.94
N GLU A 63 -2.67 -4.64 8.59
CA GLU A 63 -2.09 -5.80 7.92
C GLU A 63 -3.17 -6.84 7.62
N ALA A 64 -3.94 -6.62 6.54
CA ALA A 64 -4.97 -7.52 6.09
C ALA A 64 -4.79 -7.88 4.61
N ASP A 65 -5.00 -9.15 4.27
CA ASP A 65 -5.19 -9.57 2.89
C ASP A 65 -6.57 -9.13 2.43
N LEU A 66 -6.65 -8.26 1.42
CA LEU A 66 -7.93 -7.87 0.82
C LEU A 66 -8.10 -8.55 -0.52
N ILE A 67 -9.15 -9.37 -0.64
CA ILE A 67 -9.46 -10.18 -1.82
C ILE A 67 -10.78 -9.68 -2.41
N ASN A 68 -10.72 -9.20 -3.65
CA ASN A 68 -11.92 -8.82 -4.40
C ASN A 68 -12.50 -10.08 -5.08
N MET A 69 -13.69 -10.48 -4.71
CA MET A 69 -14.42 -11.60 -5.32
C MET A 69 -15.75 -11.17 -5.96
N GLY A 70 -15.84 -9.90 -6.37
CA GLY A 70 -16.96 -9.42 -7.18
C GLY A 70 -17.07 -10.17 -8.49
N LEU A 71 -18.29 -10.51 -8.90
CA LEU A 71 -18.56 -11.22 -10.17
C LEU A 71 -19.53 -10.39 -11.03
N PRO A 72 -19.15 -9.97 -12.24
CA PRO A 72 -20.02 -9.14 -13.07
C PRO A 72 -21.37 -9.80 -13.35
N SER A 73 -22.43 -8.98 -13.33
CA SER A 73 -23.83 -9.37 -13.52
C SER A 73 -24.46 -10.16 -12.37
N GLU A 74 -23.70 -10.52 -11.31
CA GLU A 74 -24.17 -11.35 -10.22
C GLU A 74 -25.30 -10.71 -9.43
N THR A 75 -26.20 -11.54 -8.92
CA THR A 75 -27.32 -11.18 -8.03
C THR A 75 -27.30 -12.05 -6.78
N VAL A 76 -27.86 -11.54 -5.68
CA VAL A 76 -28.21 -12.37 -4.51
C VAL A 76 -29.67 -12.85 -4.58
N SER A 77 -30.44 -12.29 -5.49
CA SER A 77 -31.87 -12.59 -5.66
C SER A 77 -32.13 -13.85 -6.49
N GLY A 78 -31.11 -14.35 -7.21
CA GLY A 78 -31.27 -15.44 -8.16
C GLY A 78 -32.11 -15.06 -9.38
N LEU A 79 -32.35 -13.77 -9.60
CA LEU A 79 -33.15 -13.28 -10.72
C LEU A 79 -32.27 -12.96 -11.93
N SER A 80 -32.81 -13.28 -13.11
CA SER A 80 -32.28 -12.85 -14.39
C SER A 80 -33.42 -12.46 -15.32
N GLU A 81 -33.24 -11.35 -16.04
CA GLU A 81 -34.14 -10.97 -17.11
C GLU A 81 -33.94 -11.84 -18.35
N THR A 82 -35.03 -12.07 -19.08
CA THR A 82 -34.96 -12.70 -20.41
C THR A 82 -34.12 -11.81 -21.35
N GLY A 83 -33.12 -12.39 -22.00
CA GLY A 83 -32.25 -11.64 -22.92
C GLY A 83 -31.05 -10.98 -22.23
N HIS A 84 -30.76 -11.28 -20.96
CA HIS A 84 -29.50 -10.84 -20.35
C HIS A 84 -28.29 -11.22 -21.23
N ALA A 85 -27.35 -10.29 -21.39
CA ALA A 85 -26.18 -10.47 -22.23
C ALA A 85 -26.51 -10.95 -23.66
N ASP A 86 -27.53 -10.36 -24.28
CA ASP A 86 -28.08 -10.76 -25.60
C ASP A 86 -28.56 -12.22 -25.62
N GLY A 87 -29.05 -12.74 -24.50
CA GLY A 87 -29.49 -14.13 -24.33
C GLY A 87 -28.40 -15.17 -24.22
N LYS A 88 -27.13 -14.76 -24.12
CA LYS A 88 -25.98 -15.68 -24.08
C LYS A 88 -25.86 -16.45 -22.78
N PHE A 89 -26.24 -15.84 -21.65
CA PHE A 89 -26.22 -16.49 -20.34
C PHE A 89 -27.13 -15.74 -19.35
N PRO A 90 -27.70 -16.41 -18.35
CA PRO A 90 -28.45 -15.75 -17.30
C PRO A 90 -27.51 -15.00 -16.32
N ARG A 91 -28.06 -14.09 -15.52
CA ARG A 91 -27.27 -13.51 -14.40
C ARG A 91 -26.83 -14.58 -13.43
N PRO A 92 -25.54 -14.62 -13.04
CA PRO A 92 -25.08 -15.52 -11.99
C PRO A 92 -25.83 -15.28 -10.68
N ASP A 93 -26.14 -16.35 -9.98
CA ASP A 93 -26.66 -16.31 -8.59
C ASP A 93 -25.52 -16.56 -7.62
N LEU A 94 -25.32 -15.65 -6.66
CA LEU A 94 -24.31 -15.82 -5.61
C LEU A 94 -24.48 -17.15 -4.87
N ALA A 95 -25.71 -17.62 -4.67
CA ALA A 95 -25.98 -18.88 -3.95
C ALA A 95 -25.28 -20.10 -4.60
N GLU A 96 -25.03 -20.04 -5.92
CA GLU A 96 -24.36 -21.12 -6.65
C GLU A 96 -22.89 -21.30 -6.21
N ARG A 97 -22.19 -20.20 -5.88
CA ARG A 97 -20.76 -20.25 -5.58
C ARG A 97 -20.39 -19.88 -4.13
N LEU A 98 -21.31 -19.37 -3.32
CA LEU A 98 -21.01 -18.79 -2.00
C LEU A 98 -20.21 -19.72 -1.08
N ASP A 99 -20.62 -20.97 -0.96
CA ASP A 99 -19.91 -21.95 -0.12
C ASP A 99 -18.46 -22.20 -0.61
N ARG A 100 -18.24 -22.19 -1.92
CA ARG A 100 -16.89 -22.34 -2.50
C ARG A 100 -16.05 -21.09 -2.24
N VAL A 101 -16.65 -19.89 -2.37
CA VAL A 101 -16.00 -18.63 -2.05
C VAL A 101 -15.50 -18.64 -0.60
N LEU A 102 -16.38 -18.93 0.37
CA LEU A 102 -16.04 -18.96 1.79
C LEU A 102 -14.97 -20.00 2.11
N ARG A 103 -15.07 -21.18 1.51
CA ARG A 103 -14.10 -22.26 1.70
C ARG A 103 -12.70 -21.93 1.15
N VAL A 104 -12.63 -21.34 -0.04
CA VAL A 104 -11.35 -21.03 -0.71
C VAL A 104 -10.69 -19.79 -0.08
N SER A 105 -11.46 -18.75 0.20
CA SER A 105 -10.93 -17.49 0.70
C SER A 105 -10.73 -17.45 2.22
N ARG A 106 -11.49 -18.23 3.00
CA ARG A 106 -11.46 -18.29 4.48
C ARG A 106 -11.40 -16.90 5.10
N PRO A 107 -12.43 -16.04 4.91
CA PRO A 107 -12.41 -14.68 5.42
C PRO A 107 -12.55 -14.63 6.94
N ASP A 108 -11.94 -13.61 7.57
CA ASP A 108 -12.34 -13.15 8.91
C ASP A 108 -13.48 -12.13 8.80
N LEU A 109 -13.50 -11.40 7.68
CA LEU A 109 -14.48 -10.36 7.40
C LEU A 109 -14.90 -10.38 5.93
N VAL A 110 -16.21 -10.32 5.70
CA VAL A 110 -16.80 -10.08 4.38
C VAL A 110 -17.33 -8.66 4.31
N ILE A 111 -17.06 -7.93 3.23
CA ILE A 111 -17.71 -6.65 2.90
C ILE A 111 -18.54 -6.88 1.64
N ALA A 112 -19.85 -6.81 1.75
CA ALA A 112 -20.76 -7.18 0.67
C ALA A 112 -21.56 -5.99 0.14
N CYS A 113 -21.52 -5.78 -1.18
CA CYS A 113 -22.28 -4.75 -1.88
C CYS A 113 -23.11 -5.36 -3.02
N TYR A 114 -24.38 -5.59 -2.79
CA TYR A 114 -25.33 -6.10 -3.77
C TYR A 114 -26.58 -5.22 -3.86
N GLY A 115 -27.26 -5.28 -4.99
CA GLY A 115 -28.53 -4.58 -5.22
C GLY A 115 -28.70 -4.10 -6.65
N MET A 116 -27.63 -3.60 -7.28
CA MET A 116 -27.71 -2.99 -8.60
C MET A 116 -28.36 -3.91 -9.65
N ASN A 117 -28.00 -5.18 -9.67
CA ASN A 117 -28.56 -6.17 -10.59
C ASN A 117 -29.82 -6.89 -10.06
N CYS A 118 -30.05 -6.85 -8.74
CA CYS A 118 -30.98 -7.76 -8.07
C CYS A 118 -32.46 -7.51 -8.40
N GLY A 119 -32.80 -6.31 -8.85
CA GLY A 119 -34.13 -5.94 -9.34
C GLY A 119 -34.30 -6.08 -10.85
N ILE A 120 -33.26 -6.61 -11.55
CA ILE A 120 -33.24 -6.81 -13.02
C ILE A 120 -33.69 -5.58 -13.84
N TYR A 121 -33.34 -4.40 -13.33
CA TYR A 121 -33.67 -3.08 -13.92
C TYR A 121 -35.17 -2.83 -14.19
N GLN A 122 -36.03 -3.48 -13.39
CA GLN A 122 -37.48 -3.33 -13.46
C GLN A 122 -37.99 -2.45 -12.30
N PRO A 123 -39.17 -1.82 -12.41
CA PRO A 123 -39.78 -1.07 -11.32
C PRO A 123 -39.85 -1.89 -10.03
N LEU A 124 -39.99 -1.22 -8.87
CA LEU A 124 -40.12 -1.90 -7.58
C LEU A 124 -41.32 -2.87 -7.61
N ASP A 125 -41.06 -4.09 -7.17
CA ASP A 125 -42.01 -5.17 -7.09
C ASP A 125 -41.76 -5.99 -5.82
N GLU A 126 -42.82 -6.28 -5.07
CA GLU A 126 -42.72 -6.96 -3.78
C GLU A 126 -42.15 -8.38 -3.87
N GLY A 127 -42.46 -9.10 -4.95
CA GLY A 127 -41.92 -10.45 -5.16
C GLY A 127 -40.39 -10.42 -5.45
N ARG A 128 -39.91 -9.50 -6.30
CA ARG A 128 -38.49 -9.30 -6.55
C ARG A 128 -37.78 -8.78 -5.30
N PHE A 129 -38.43 -7.87 -4.56
CA PHE A 129 -37.88 -7.36 -3.30
C PHE A 129 -37.76 -8.47 -2.24
N ALA A 130 -38.77 -9.34 -2.12
CA ALA A 130 -38.71 -10.50 -1.23
C ALA A 130 -37.51 -11.43 -1.57
N LYS A 131 -37.25 -11.67 -2.86
CA LYS A 131 -36.10 -12.46 -3.30
C LYS A 131 -34.76 -11.78 -2.96
N PHE A 132 -34.64 -10.47 -3.12
CA PHE A 132 -33.47 -9.71 -2.67
C PHE A 132 -33.26 -9.87 -1.16
N LYS A 133 -34.29 -9.64 -0.36
CA LYS A 133 -34.24 -9.78 1.11
C LYS A 133 -33.80 -11.19 1.52
N ALA A 134 -34.37 -12.22 0.93
CA ALA A 134 -34.01 -13.60 1.20
C ALA A 134 -32.56 -13.93 0.79
N GLY A 135 -32.08 -13.38 -0.33
CA GLY A 135 -30.71 -13.54 -0.78
C GLY A 135 -29.70 -12.89 0.15
N MET A 136 -29.97 -11.67 0.60
CA MET A 136 -29.12 -10.98 1.58
C MET A 136 -29.08 -11.70 2.93
N GLN A 137 -30.22 -12.27 3.38
CA GLN A 137 -30.28 -13.07 4.59
C GLN A 137 -29.42 -14.34 4.45
N ARG A 138 -29.57 -15.08 3.34
CA ARG A 138 -28.73 -16.27 3.06
C ARG A 138 -27.23 -15.93 3.09
N LEU A 139 -26.85 -14.82 2.47
CA LEU A 139 -25.45 -14.37 2.49
C LEU A 139 -24.97 -14.11 3.92
N HIS A 140 -25.77 -13.37 4.71
CA HIS A 140 -25.45 -13.07 6.10
C HIS A 140 -25.24 -14.34 6.92
N ASP A 141 -26.24 -15.23 6.90
CA ASP A 141 -26.24 -16.48 7.67
C ASP A 141 -25.07 -17.41 7.26
N ALA A 142 -24.75 -17.48 5.95
CA ALA A 142 -23.66 -18.31 5.46
C ALA A 142 -22.29 -17.79 5.93
N VAL A 143 -22.09 -16.48 5.94
CA VAL A 143 -20.84 -15.86 6.41
C VAL A 143 -20.66 -16.08 7.91
N GLU A 144 -21.70 -15.85 8.71
CA GLU A 144 -21.65 -16.10 10.16
C GLU A 144 -21.42 -17.59 10.47
N LYS A 145 -22.11 -18.47 9.77
CA LYS A 145 -21.93 -19.93 9.90
C LYS A 145 -20.50 -20.36 9.57
N ALA A 146 -19.83 -19.66 8.64
CA ALA A 146 -18.42 -19.91 8.33
C ALA A 146 -17.44 -19.34 9.38
N GLY A 147 -17.94 -18.68 10.44
CA GLY A 147 -17.15 -18.07 11.51
C GLY A 147 -16.57 -16.69 11.16
N ALA A 148 -17.00 -16.08 10.07
CA ALA A 148 -16.60 -14.75 9.65
C ALA A 148 -17.62 -13.69 10.07
N LYS A 149 -17.19 -12.43 10.17
CA LYS A 149 -18.06 -11.27 10.33
C LYS A 149 -18.46 -10.71 8.97
N ILE A 150 -19.53 -9.94 8.90
CA ILE A 150 -19.97 -9.30 7.66
C ILE A 150 -20.35 -7.83 7.88
N ILE A 151 -19.91 -6.98 6.94
CA ILE A 151 -20.37 -5.60 6.76
C ILE A 151 -21.17 -5.55 5.46
N HIS A 152 -22.40 -5.16 5.52
CA HIS A 152 -23.23 -4.89 4.36
C HIS A 152 -23.10 -3.45 3.93
N LEU A 153 -22.93 -3.21 2.63
CA LEU A 153 -23.00 -1.90 2.02
C LEU A 153 -24.35 -1.77 1.32
N THR A 154 -25.03 -0.63 1.47
CA THR A 154 -26.19 -0.35 0.61
C THR A 154 -25.71 -0.23 -0.84
N PRO A 155 -26.52 -0.60 -1.85
CA PRO A 155 -26.13 -0.45 -3.26
C PRO A 155 -25.84 1.02 -3.57
N PRO A 156 -24.92 1.30 -4.53
CA PRO A 156 -24.69 2.65 -5.01
C PRO A 156 -25.95 3.22 -5.71
N LEU A 157 -25.94 4.50 -6.01
CA LEU A 157 -27.03 5.14 -6.73
C LEU A 157 -27.12 4.65 -8.20
N TYR A 158 -28.30 4.73 -8.80
CA TYR A 158 -28.53 4.62 -10.23
C TYR A 158 -28.55 6.02 -10.84
N ASP A 159 -27.53 6.34 -11.65
CA ASP A 159 -27.34 7.71 -12.18
C ASP A 159 -28.11 7.92 -13.47
N LYS A 160 -29.46 7.91 -13.39
CA LYS A 160 -30.34 8.15 -14.52
C LYS A 160 -30.16 9.55 -15.10
N ARG A 161 -30.05 9.60 -16.42
CA ARG A 161 -30.00 10.85 -17.19
C ARG A 161 -31.03 10.84 -18.31
N PRO A 162 -31.58 12.04 -18.69
CA PRO A 162 -32.54 12.13 -19.80
C PRO A 162 -31.97 11.65 -21.14
N ASP A 163 -30.69 11.98 -21.40
CA ASP A 163 -29.98 11.65 -22.64
C ASP A 163 -29.41 10.22 -22.68
N LYS A 164 -29.24 9.58 -21.50
CA LYS A 164 -28.71 8.22 -21.34
C LYS A 164 -29.42 7.50 -20.20
N PRO A 165 -30.63 6.96 -20.45
CA PRO A 165 -31.46 6.38 -19.38
C PRO A 165 -30.90 5.09 -18.78
N GLY A 166 -29.92 4.45 -19.44
CA GLY A 166 -29.35 3.18 -18.99
C GLY A 166 -30.28 1.97 -19.19
N PRO A 167 -29.94 0.80 -18.60
CA PRO A 167 -30.67 -0.45 -18.84
C PRO A 167 -32.12 -0.44 -18.29
N ALA A 168 -32.44 0.43 -17.34
CA ALA A 168 -33.82 0.56 -16.82
C ALA A 168 -34.73 1.39 -17.75
N GLY A 169 -34.21 1.98 -18.83
CA GLY A 169 -34.99 2.82 -19.73
C GLY A 169 -35.62 4.01 -18.99
N THR A 170 -36.95 4.12 -19.04
CA THR A 170 -37.71 5.18 -18.37
C THR A 170 -38.02 4.90 -16.91
N ALA A 171 -37.82 3.68 -16.41
CA ALA A 171 -38.11 3.30 -15.03
C ALA A 171 -37.24 4.08 -14.04
N ASP A 172 -37.82 4.43 -12.91
CA ASP A 172 -37.10 5.00 -11.76
C ASP A 172 -36.44 3.86 -10.95
N TYR A 173 -35.30 3.40 -11.44
CA TYR A 173 -34.58 2.30 -10.81
C TYR A 173 -33.85 2.74 -9.52
N ASP A 174 -33.55 4.03 -9.38
CA ASP A 174 -32.98 4.55 -8.14
C ASP A 174 -33.97 4.44 -6.96
N ALA A 175 -35.28 4.51 -7.23
CA ALA A 175 -36.31 4.22 -6.22
C ALA A 175 -36.27 2.76 -5.72
N VAL A 176 -35.92 1.80 -6.59
CA VAL A 176 -35.73 0.39 -6.21
C VAL A 176 -34.50 0.27 -5.28
N LEU A 177 -33.37 0.86 -5.67
CA LEU A 177 -32.15 0.83 -4.85
C LEU A 177 -32.32 1.55 -3.53
N ASN A 178 -33.12 2.63 -3.50
CA ASN A 178 -33.47 3.33 -2.26
C ASN A 178 -34.34 2.44 -1.33
N ALA A 179 -35.26 1.67 -1.87
CA ALA A 179 -36.06 0.71 -1.08
C ALA A 179 -35.16 -0.39 -0.49
N TYR A 180 -34.24 -0.93 -1.28
CA TYR A 180 -33.24 -1.92 -0.85
C TYR A 180 -32.33 -1.35 0.25
N SER A 181 -31.86 -0.13 0.07
CA SER A 181 -31.01 0.57 1.04
C SER A 181 -31.74 0.79 2.36
N LYS A 182 -32.97 1.28 2.33
CA LYS A 182 -33.81 1.47 3.54
C LYS A 182 -33.99 0.18 4.30
N TRP A 183 -34.25 -0.92 3.60
CA TRP A 183 -34.40 -2.22 4.25
C TRP A 183 -33.10 -2.70 4.86
N LEU A 184 -31.97 -2.61 4.15
CA LEU A 184 -30.65 -2.96 4.71
C LEU A 184 -30.36 -2.13 5.97
N LEU A 185 -30.58 -0.83 5.94
CA LEU A 185 -30.37 0.05 7.09
C LEU A 185 -31.28 -0.31 8.28
N SER A 186 -32.52 -0.80 8.04
CA SER A 186 -33.40 -1.26 9.10
C SER A 186 -32.84 -2.50 9.82
N LYS A 187 -32.02 -3.33 9.15
CA LYS A 187 -31.39 -4.51 9.73
C LYS A 187 -30.34 -4.21 10.81
N ARG A 188 -29.94 -2.94 10.94
CA ARG A 188 -29.14 -2.50 12.09
C ARG A 188 -29.82 -2.78 13.43
N ALA A 189 -31.15 -2.71 13.46
CA ALA A 189 -31.92 -3.06 14.65
C ALA A 189 -31.85 -4.56 14.99
N ASP A 190 -31.53 -5.39 13.98
CA ASP A 190 -31.31 -6.84 14.14
C ASP A 190 -29.82 -7.19 14.38
N GLY A 191 -28.99 -6.19 14.65
CA GLY A 191 -27.56 -6.38 14.92
C GLY A 191 -26.65 -6.43 13.68
N TRP A 192 -27.19 -6.26 12.46
CA TRP A 192 -26.36 -6.22 11.26
C TRP A 192 -25.49 -4.97 11.21
N VAL A 193 -24.24 -5.12 10.78
CA VAL A 193 -23.38 -3.98 10.48
C VAL A 193 -23.64 -3.55 9.04
N VAL A 194 -24.22 -2.36 8.88
CA VAL A 194 -24.58 -1.82 7.55
C VAL A 194 -24.03 -0.42 7.40
N ILE A 195 -23.29 -0.17 6.32
CA ILE A 195 -22.80 1.15 5.92
C ILE A 195 -23.68 1.69 4.78
N ASP A 196 -24.18 2.90 4.95
CA ASP A 196 -24.94 3.58 3.89
C ASP A 196 -23.99 4.17 2.84
N ILE A 197 -24.09 3.67 1.62
CA ILE A 197 -23.42 4.20 0.43
C ILE A 197 -24.39 5.03 -0.41
N HIS A 198 -25.64 4.56 -0.53
CA HIS A 198 -26.65 5.13 -1.41
C HIS A 198 -26.96 6.60 -1.11
N GLY A 199 -27.33 6.88 0.16
CA GLY A 199 -27.68 8.23 0.60
C GLY A 199 -26.55 9.24 0.38
N PRO A 200 -25.36 9.01 0.96
CA PRO A 200 -24.22 9.91 0.76
C PRO A 200 -23.81 10.10 -0.70
N MET A 201 -23.85 9.06 -1.54
CA MET A 201 -23.55 9.23 -2.98
C MET A 201 -24.56 10.15 -3.67
N LYS A 202 -25.85 10.07 -3.31
CA LYS A 202 -26.89 11.00 -3.83
C LYS A 202 -26.61 12.44 -3.43
N GLU A 203 -26.24 12.67 -2.16
CA GLU A 203 -25.86 14.00 -1.66
C GLU A 203 -24.66 14.56 -2.45
N LEU A 204 -23.63 13.73 -2.67
CA LEU A 204 -22.44 14.10 -3.43
C LEU A 204 -22.75 14.42 -4.90
N LEU A 205 -23.61 13.63 -5.56
CA LEU A 205 -24.02 13.89 -6.94
C LEU A 205 -24.84 15.17 -7.04
N ALA A 206 -25.78 15.40 -6.10
CA ALA A 206 -26.56 16.64 -6.05
C ALA A 206 -25.66 17.87 -5.87
N ALA A 207 -24.66 17.79 -4.99
CA ALA A 207 -23.67 18.86 -4.79
C ALA A 207 -22.78 19.09 -6.03
N ALA A 208 -22.41 18.01 -6.73
CA ALA A 208 -21.66 18.12 -7.99
C ALA A 208 -22.50 18.79 -9.09
N ARG A 209 -23.77 18.40 -9.22
CA ARG A 209 -24.71 18.97 -10.20
C ARG A 209 -25.11 20.41 -9.92
N ALA A 210 -25.05 20.83 -8.66
CA ALA A 210 -25.24 22.24 -8.30
C ALA A 210 -24.08 23.13 -8.83
N LYS A 211 -22.87 22.58 -8.97
CA LYS A 211 -21.70 23.26 -9.53
C LYS A 211 -21.61 23.10 -11.06
N ASP A 212 -21.89 21.89 -11.54
CA ASP A 212 -21.89 21.50 -12.96
C ASP A 212 -23.10 20.61 -13.24
N PRO A 213 -24.18 21.15 -13.89
CA PRO A 213 -25.38 20.38 -14.20
C PRO A 213 -25.13 19.11 -15.03
N GLN A 214 -23.97 19.02 -15.72
CA GLN A 214 -23.58 17.85 -16.52
C GLN A 214 -22.76 16.83 -15.71
N ALA A 215 -22.55 17.04 -14.42
CA ALA A 215 -21.81 16.10 -13.58
C ALA A 215 -22.43 14.70 -13.59
N VAL A 216 -21.58 13.68 -13.79
CA VAL A 216 -21.95 12.27 -13.97
C VAL A 216 -21.11 11.39 -13.08
N PHE A 217 -21.76 10.54 -12.29
CA PHE A 217 -21.09 9.51 -11.50
C PHE A 217 -21.07 8.14 -12.17
N ALA A 218 -22.10 7.82 -12.98
CA ALA A 218 -22.16 6.59 -13.76
C ALA A 218 -22.62 6.89 -15.21
N PRO A 219 -21.69 6.89 -16.19
CA PRO A 219 -22.00 7.28 -17.58
C PRO A 219 -23.05 6.42 -18.27
N ASP A 220 -23.18 5.15 -17.88
CA ASP A 220 -24.19 4.19 -18.35
C ASP A 220 -25.35 4.00 -17.35
N ALA A 221 -25.43 4.87 -16.36
CA ALA A 221 -26.33 4.88 -15.22
C ALA A 221 -26.00 3.82 -14.13
N VAL A 222 -25.13 2.84 -14.37
CA VAL A 222 -24.83 1.68 -13.52
C VAL A 222 -23.41 1.69 -13.01
N HIS A 223 -22.44 1.77 -13.91
CA HIS A 223 -21.01 1.60 -13.58
C HIS A 223 -20.37 2.95 -13.27
N PRO A 224 -19.86 3.11 -12.02
CA PRO A 224 -19.23 4.36 -11.63
C PRO A 224 -18.01 4.71 -12.49
N SER A 225 -17.95 5.97 -12.94
CA SER A 225 -16.71 6.61 -13.43
C SER A 225 -15.69 6.74 -12.30
N ASP A 226 -14.52 7.32 -12.58
CA ASP A 226 -13.53 7.63 -11.53
C ASP A 226 -14.11 8.56 -10.46
N ALA A 227 -14.89 9.57 -10.88
CA ALA A 227 -15.58 10.47 -9.94
C ALA A 227 -16.64 9.73 -9.12
N GLY A 228 -17.42 8.85 -9.76
CA GLY A 228 -18.42 8.02 -9.06
C GLY A 228 -17.78 6.99 -8.14
N SER A 229 -16.68 6.37 -8.54
CA SER A 229 -15.89 5.45 -7.72
C SER A 229 -15.32 6.13 -6.49
N TRP A 230 -14.84 7.37 -6.65
CA TRP A 230 -14.37 8.17 -5.52
C TRP A 230 -15.52 8.61 -4.61
N ALA A 231 -16.67 8.98 -5.15
CA ALA A 231 -17.87 9.28 -4.36
C ALA A 231 -18.32 8.06 -3.53
N PHE A 232 -18.27 6.86 -4.09
CA PHE A 232 -18.51 5.61 -3.37
C PHE A 232 -17.50 5.45 -2.22
N ALA A 233 -16.21 5.57 -2.50
CA ALA A 233 -15.16 5.43 -1.49
C ALA A 233 -15.31 6.46 -0.36
N ARG A 234 -15.62 7.72 -0.67
CA ARG A 234 -15.92 8.76 0.33
C ARG A 234 -17.10 8.37 1.23
N SER A 235 -18.15 7.80 0.64
CA SER A 235 -19.33 7.33 1.40
C SER A 235 -18.95 6.20 2.36
N LEU A 236 -18.09 5.28 1.90
CA LEU A 236 -17.54 4.20 2.72
C LEU A 236 -16.72 4.77 3.89
N PHE A 237 -15.77 5.68 3.62
CA PHE A 237 -14.93 6.28 4.66
C PHE A 237 -15.75 7.09 5.67
N LYS A 238 -16.80 7.80 5.23
CA LYS A 238 -17.78 8.44 6.13
C LYS A 238 -18.41 7.42 7.07
N GLY A 239 -18.82 6.28 6.52
CA GLY A 239 -19.43 5.18 7.29
C GLY A 239 -18.43 4.47 8.24
N LEU A 240 -17.13 4.53 7.96
CA LEU A 240 -16.06 4.06 8.84
C LEU A 240 -15.67 5.10 9.91
N GLY A 241 -16.25 6.30 9.89
CA GLY A 241 -15.90 7.39 10.81
C GLY A 241 -14.63 8.16 10.43
N ASP A 242 -14.02 7.88 9.28
CA ASP A 242 -12.89 8.67 8.76
C ASP A 242 -13.39 9.86 7.94
N HIS A 243 -13.88 10.87 8.67
CA HIS A 243 -14.39 12.11 8.07
C HIS A 243 -13.34 12.92 7.34
N LYS A 244 -12.05 12.78 7.68
CA LYS A 244 -10.94 13.49 7.00
C LYS A 244 -10.77 12.96 5.59
N THR A 245 -10.66 11.65 5.43
CA THR A 245 -10.55 11.03 4.10
C THR A 245 -11.84 11.21 3.29
N ALA A 246 -13.00 11.10 3.94
CA ALA A 246 -14.30 11.34 3.30
C ALA A 246 -14.49 12.78 2.80
N ALA A 247 -13.80 13.77 3.37
CA ALA A 247 -13.86 15.17 2.97
C ALA A 247 -12.96 15.52 1.75
N LEU A 248 -12.03 14.66 1.36
CA LEU A 248 -11.16 14.90 0.21
C LEU A 248 -11.99 14.96 -1.09
N GLU A 249 -11.86 16.02 -1.86
CA GLU A 249 -12.59 16.17 -3.13
C GLU A 249 -12.06 15.22 -4.20
N THR A 250 -10.78 14.93 -4.17
CA THR A 250 -10.05 14.16 -5.17
C THR A 250 -9.17 13.09 -4.52
N PRO A 251 -8.82 12.00 -5.25
CA PRO A 251 -8.03 10.91 -4.71
C PRO A 251 -6.51 11.11 -4.77
N GLU A 252 -5.99 12.34 -5.01
CA GLU A 252 -4.54 12.56 -5.20
C GLU A 252 -3.70 12.01 -4.04
N ALA A 253 -4.20 12.10 -2.81
CA ALA A 253 -3.52 11.52 -1.65
C ALA A 253 -3.33 9.99 -1.73
N PHE A 254 -4.04 9.34 -2.65
CA PHE A 254 -3.99 7.90 -2.92
C PHE A 254 -3.20 7.56 -4.19
N ALA A 255 -2.97 8.54 -5.08
CA ALA A 255 -2.45 8.32 -6.43
C ALA A 255 -1.14 7.52 -6.47
N ALA A 256 -0.24 7.76 -5.53
CA ALA A 256 1.07 7.09 -5.47
C ALA A 256 0.99 5.58 -5.25
N PHE A 257 -0.10 5.07 -4.67
CA PHE A 257 -0.27 3.64 -4.33
C PHE A 257 -1.21 2.91 -5.27
N VAL A 258 -2.09 3.65 -5.95
CA VAL A 258 -3.17 3.06 -6.77
C VAL A 258 -2.67 2.05 -7.79
N PRO A 259 -1.60 2.27 -8.59
CA PRO A 259 -1.18 1.30 -9.59
C PRO A 259 -0.78 -0.05 -8.99
N ASP A 260 0.03 -0.05 -7.93
CA ASP A 260 0.53 -1.29 -7.32
C ASP A 260 -0.58 -2.02 -6.56
N VAL A 261 -1.44 -1.27 -5.85
CA VAL A 261 -2.60 -1.83 -5.15
C VAL A 261 -3.59 -2.43 -6.13
N LYS A 262 -3.87 -1.74 -7.24
CA LYS A 262 -4.77 -2.23 -8.30
C LYS A 262 -4.24 -3.51 -8.93
N ARG A 263 -2.96 -3.55 -9.30
CA ARG A 263 -2.31 -4.74 -9.84
C ARG A 263 -2.39 -5.93 -8.88
N ARG A 264 -2.07 -5.72 -7.58
CA ARG A 264 -2.20 -6.73 -6.55
C ARG A 264 -3.62 -7.27 -6.44
N MET A 265 -4.60 -6.37 -6.40
CA MET A 265 -6.02 -6.72 -6.32
C MET A 265 -6.47 -7.54 -7.53
N GLU A 266 -6.09 -7.16 -8.75
CA GLU A 266 -6.48 -7.85 -9.99
C GLU A 266 -5.92 -9.26 -10.05
N VAL A 267 -4.64 -9.44 -9.71
CA VAL A 267 -4.00 -10.78 -9.67
C VAL A 267 -4.70 -11.70 -8.67
N LEU A 268 -4.97 -11.22 -7.46
CA LEU A 268 -5.69 -12.02 -6.46
C LEU A 268 -7.14 -12.28 -6.88
N ARG A 269 -7.85 -11.28 -7.39
CA ARG A 269 -9.24 -11.41 -7.84
C ARG A 269 -9.40 -12.54 -8.84
N ASP A 270 -8.62 -12.50 -9.92
CA ASP A 270 -8.75 -13.46 -11.01
C ASP A 270 -8.40 -14.88 -10.55
N ALA A 271 -7.36 -15.03 -9.73
CA ALA A 271 -6.97 -16.32 -9.16
C ALA A 271 -8.01 -16.91 -8.19
N TYR A 272 -8.56 -16.09 -7.29
CA TYR A 272 -9.57 -16.54 -6.34
C TYR A 272 -10.92 -16.81 -6.99
N LEU A 273 -11.33 -16.03 -8.00
CA LEU A 273 -12.52 -16.31 -8.81
C LEU A 273 -12.39 -17.64 -9.55
N ALA A 274 -11.24 -17.88 -10.20
CA ALA A 274 -10.98 -19.15 -10.88
C ALA A 274 -10.98 -20.35 -9.91
N ALA A 275 -10.35 -20.21 -8.74
CA ALA A 275 -10.28 -21.28 -7.73
C ALA A 275 -11.64 -21.58 -7.07
N ALA A 276 -12.48 -20.57 -6.84
CA ALA A 276 -13.84 -20.76 -6.34
C ALA A 276 -14.76 -21.35 -7.42
N GLY A 277 -14.49 -21.06 -8.68
CA GLY A 277 -15.35 -21.40 -9.81
C GLY A 277 -16.63 -20.55 -9.84
N HIS A 278 -17.19 -20.37 -11.03
CA HIS A 278 -18.44 -19.65 -11.28
C HIS A 278 -19.00 -20.01 -12.66
N GLU A 279 -20.29 -19.80 -12.87
CA GLU A 279 -20.97 -20.09 -14.14
C GLU A 279 -20.88 -18.95 -15.18
N ARG A 280 -20.33 -17.78 -14.81
CA ARG A 280 -20.25 -16.64 -15.73
C ARG A 280 -19.18 -16.86 -16.80
N PRO A 281 -19.55 -16.87 -18.11
CA PRO A 281 -18.58 -17.01 -19.20
C PRO A 281 -17.75 -15.71 -19.39
N GLY A 282 -16.61 -15.85 -20.10
CA GLY A 282 -15.79 -14.72 -20.52
C GLY A 282 -14.99 -14.03 -19.41
N MET A 283 -14.80 -14.69 -18.28
CA MET A 283 -13.89 -14.23 -17.23
C MET A 283 -12.44 -14.60 -17.56
N ALA A 284 -11.49 -13.77 -17.11
CA ALA A 284 -10.08 -14.06 -17.28
C ALA A 284 -9.70 -15.34 -16.52
N PRO A 285 -8.87 -16.22 -17.08
CA PRO A 285 -8.29 -17.31 -16.33
C PRO A 285 -7.34 -16.75 -15.27
N GLY A 286 -7.54 -17.12 -14.01
CA GLY A 286 -6.64 -16.72 -12.93
C GLY A 286 -5.36 -17.55 -12.93
N LEU A 287 -4.31 -17.00 -12.33
CA LEU A 287 -3.11 -17.77 -11.98
C LEU A 287 -3.44 -18.84 -10.91
N PRO A 288 -2.65 -19.91 -10.80
CA PRO A 288 -2.72 -20.79 -9.63
C PRO A 288 -2.61 -19.98 -8.33
N LEU A 289 -3.44 -20.28 -7.32
CA LEU A 289 -3.55 -19.48 -6.08
C LEU A 289 -2.19 -19.20 -5.42
N GLY A 290 -1.34 -20.23 -5.29
CA GLY A 290 -0.02 -20.06 -4.66
C GLY A 290 0.89 -19.08 -5.40
N GLU A 291 0.81 -19.05 -6.73
CA GLU A 291 1.55 -18.09 -7.56
C GLU A 291 0.99 -16.68 -7.41
N ALA A 292 -0.34 -16.54 -7.49
CA ALA A 292 -1.00 -15.25 -7.32
C ALA A 292 -0.74 -14.65 -5.93
N GLU A 293 -0.81 -15.45 -4.87
CA GLU A 293 -0.50 -15.01 -3.51
C GLU A 293 0.97 -14.63 -3.34
N SER A 294 1.89 -15.34 -4.02
CA SER A 294 3.30 -14.98 -4.02
C SER A 294 3.55 -13.62 -4.68
N GLN A 295 2.93 -13.40 -5.86
CA GLN A 295 3.01 -12.11 -6.56
C GLN A 295 2.37 -10.99 -5.74
N ALA A 296 1.24 -11.25 -5.08
CA ALA A 296 0.56 -10.30 -4.23
C ALA A 296 1.38 -9.91 -3.00
N ARG A 297 2.08 -10.87 -2.37
CA ARG A 297 3.02 -10.59 -1.27
C ARG A 297 4.15 -9.67 -1.71
N ALA A 298 4.76 -9.94 -2.86
CA ALA A 298 5.81 -9.09 -3.42
C ALA A 298 5.32 -7.66 -3.68
N ALA A 299 4.10 -7.52 -4.24
CA ALA A 299 3.47 -6.22 -4.43
C ALA A 299 3.17 -5.51 -3.10
N THR A 300 2.69 -6.24 -2.08
CA THR A 300 2.45 -5.69 -0.74
C THR A 300 3.72 -5.13 -0.11
N GLU A 301 4.83 -5.83 -0.23
CA GLU A 301 6.12 -5.34 0.27
C GLU A 301 6.60 -4.09 -0.48
N SER A 302 6.41 -4.04 -1.81
CA SER A 302 6.68 -2.83 -2.60
C SER A 302 5.83 -1.63 -2.15
N ILE A 303 4.53 -1.84 -1.94
CA ILE A 303 3.61 -0.81 -1.44
C ILE A 303 4.02 -0.35 -0.05
N ARG A 304 4.33 -1.26 0.86
CA ARG A 304 4.79 -0.94 2.23
C ARG A 304 6.11 -0.16 2.21
N SER A 305 7.06 -0.58 1.39
CA SER A 305 8.32 0.14 1.19
C SER A 305 8.08 1.58 0.71
N ARG A 306 7.21 1.75 -0.29
CA ARG A 306 6.85 3.08 -0.82
C ARG A 306 6.06 3.91 0.20
N ARG A 307 5.15 3.31 0.96
CA ARG A 307 4.44 3.97 2.07
C ARG A 307 5.41 4.56 3.07
N LEU A 308 6.38 3.77 3.49
CA LEU A 308 7.40 4.19 4.45
C LEU A 308 8.23 5.35 3.90
N HIS A 309 8.52 5.34 2.61
CA HIS A 309 9.22 6.44 1.93
C HIS A 309 8.39 7.74 1.88
N LEU A 310 7.09 7.64 1.57
CA LEU A 310 6.19 8.80 1.48
C LEU A 310 5.72 9.32 2.84
N MET A 311 5.64 8.45 3.86
CA MET A 311 5.26 8.82 5.22
C MET A 311 6.43 9.25 6.10
N GLY A 312 7.65 9.21 5.61
CA GLY A 312 8.87 9.64 6.32
C GLY A 312 8.84 11.08 6.86
N GLY A 313 7.71 11.79 6.66
CA GLY A 313 7.43 13.11 7.22
C GLY A 313 6.35 13.17 8.30
N GLN A 314 5.70 12.07 8.70
CA GLN A 314 4.63 12.12 9.71
C GLN A 314 5.06 11.52 11.07
N LYS A 315 4.94 12.32 12.11
CA LYS A 315 5.12 11.92 13.51
C LYS A 315 4.12 10.81 13.88
N GLY A 316 4.63 9.60 14.16
CA GLY A 316 3.82 8.53 14.75
C GLY A 316 4.10 7.10 14.30
N SER A 317 5.00 6.87 13.35
CA SER A 317 5.42 5.51 12.97
C SER A 317 6.33 4.92 14.05
N VAL A 318 6.04 3.69 14.49
CA VAL A 318 6.89 2.99 15.45
C VAL A 318 8.20 2.61 14.77
N GLU A 319 9.29 3.15 15.29
CA GLU A 319 10.64 2.79 14.85
C GLU A 319 10.92 1.32 15.17
N TRP A 320 11.38 0.56 14.15
CA TRP A 320 11.99 -0.73 14.43
C TRP A 320 13.35 -0.50 15.12
N LYS A 321 13.51 -1.04 16.31
CA LYS A 321 14.78 -0.98 17.03
C LYS A 321 15.59 -2.21 16.68
N ASN A 322 16.77 -1.99 16.09
CA ASN A 322 17.76 -3.04 15.92
C ASN A 322 18.05 -3.68 17.29
N PRO A 323 17.87 -5.00 17.46
CA PRO A 323 18.17 -5.66 18.72
C PRO A 323 19.66 -5.69 19.06
N ILE A 324 20.52 -5.25 18.13
CA ILE A 324 21.97 -5.18 18.33
C ILE A 324 22.33 -3.80 18.90
N GLU A 325 22.90 -3.79 20.08
CA GLU A 325 23.52 -2.59 20.63
C GLU A 325 24.92 -2.44 20.05
N TRP A 326 25.10 -1.43 19.21
CA TRP A 326 26.37 -1.18 18.55
C TRP A 326 27.27 -0.30 19.40
N PRO A 327 28.59 -0.57 19.44
CA PRO A 327 29.55 0.34 20.06
C PRO A 327 29.65 1.64 19.25
N LYS A 328 30.01 2.74 19.93
CA LYS A 328 30.26 4.04 19.28
C LYS A 328 31.41 3.92 18.30
N PRO A 329 31.21 4.23 17.00
CA PRO A 329 32.30 4.28 16.02
C PRO A 329 33.35 5.32 16.43
N ARG A 330 34.60 4.91 16.40
CA ARG A 330 35.74 5.80 16.66
C ARG A 330 35.80 6.89 15.58
N VAL A 331 36.00 8.14 15.98
CA VAL A 331 36.20 9.27 15.08
C VAL A 331 37.59 9.18 14.43
N VAL A 332 37.66 9.35 13.13
CA VAL A 332 38.89 9.40 12.34
C VAL A 332 38.85 10.68 11.50
N ASP A 333 39.89 11.48 11.62
CA ASP A 333 40.09 12.62 10.72
C ASP A 333 40.53 12.12 9.32
N PRO A 334 39.73 12.29 8.28
CA PRO A 334 40.07 11.84 6.93
C PRO A 334 40.97 12.84 6.18
N GLY A 335 41.45 13.88 6.83
CA GLY A 335 42.17 14.95 6.20
C GLY A 335 41.30 15.94 5.41
N PRO A 336 41.89 16.92 4.74
CA PRO A 336 41.17 18.01 4.08
C PRO A 336 40.29 17.51 2.92
N ALA A 337 39.19 18.24 2.69
CA ALA A 337 38.31 17.97 1.57
C ALA A 337 39.02 18.23 0.23
N PRO A 338 38.82 17.40 -0.82
CA PRO A 338 39.38 17.63 -2.13
C PRO A 338 38.85 18.94 -2.74
N ALA A 339 39.79 19.78 -3.25
CA ALA A 339 39.46 21.07 -3.87
C ALA A 339 38.66 20.91 -5.18
N ALA A 340 38.89 19.81 -5.90
CA ALA A 340 38.21 19.47 -7.16
C ALA A 340 37.55 18.10 -7.08
N PRO A 341 36.53 17.83 -7.92
CA PRO A 341 35.97 16.50 -8.07
C PRO A 341 37.02 15.45 -8.47
N ALA A 342 36.81 14.21 -8.01
CA ALA A 342 37.65 13.08 -8.41
C ALA A 342 37.58 12.83 -9.93
N PRO A 343 38.68 12.43 -10.59
CA PRO A 343 38.65 12.05 -12.00
C PRO A 343 37.69 10.88 -12.26
N ILE A 344 36.95 10.96 -13.34
CA ILE A 344 35.97 9.94 -13.74
C ILE A 344 36.73 8.88 -14.58
N PRO A 345 36.64 7.57 -14.25
CA PRO A 345 37.19 6.51 -15.08
C PRO A 345 36.61 6.50 -16.49
N SER A 346 37.43 6.18 -17.50
CA SER A 346 37.03 6.25 -18.91
C SER A 346 35.89 5.28 -19.29
N ASP A 347 35.70 4.19 -18.51
CA ASP A 347 34.66 3.19 -18.68
C ASP A 347 33.45 3.38 -17.71
N ALA A 348 33.44 4.47 -16.97
CA ALA A 348 32.32 4.79 -16.06
C ALA A 348 31.15 5.42 -16.82
N ILE A 349 29.94 5.09 -16.36
CA ILE A 349 28.70 5.74 -16.76
C ILE A 349 28.54 6.99 -15.90
N VAL A 350 28.70 8.17 -16.50
CA VAL A 350 28.52 9.43 -15.81
C VAL A 350 27.04 9.65 -15.51
N LEU A 351 26.69 9.78 -14.24
CA LEU A 351 25.31 10.02 -13.78
C LEU A 351 25.06 11.51 -13.53
N PHE A 352 26.08 12.25 -13.07
CA PHE A 352 26.06 13.71 -12.93
C PHE A 352 27.49 14.27 -13.02
N ASP A 353 27.71 15.16 -14.00
CA ASP A 353 28.99 15.84 -14.26
C ASP A 353 28.96 17.34 -13.95
N GLY A 354 27.91 17.79 -13.25
CA GLY A 354 27.68 19.21 -12.96
C GLY A 354 26.81 19.94 -13.96
N LYS A 355 26.38 19.32 -15.08
CA LYS A 355 25.63 20.00 -16.14
C LYS A 355 24.12 19.75 -16.05
N SER A 356 23.69 18.49 -16.03
CA SER A 356 22.27 18.14 -16.00
C SER A 356 21.99 16.86 -15.22
N LEU A 357 20.75 16.71 -14.78
CA LEU A 357 20.21 15.49 -14.17
C LEU A 357 19.39 14.68 -15.18
N ASP A 358 19.66 14.78 -16.48
CA ASP A 358 18.89 14.11 -17.56
C ASP A 358 18.92 12.58 -17.47
N ARG A 359 19.88 12.00 -16.75
CA ARG A 359 19.95 10.56 -16.48
C ARG A 359 19.11 10.11 -15.28
N TRP A 360 18.41 11.04 -14.65
CA TRP A 360 17.60 10.81 -13.48
C TRP A 360 16.11 11.05 -13.78
N ASN A 361 15.24 10.19 -13.30
CA ASN A 361 13.80 10.45 -13.21
C ASN A 361 13.57 11.45 -12.07
N ASN A 362 12.69 12.42 -12.27
CA ASN A 362 12.39 13.53 -11.37
C ASN A 362 13.59 14.48 -11.13
N GLY A 363 14.64 14.42 -11.97
CA GLY A 363 15.81 15.28 -11.86
C GLY A 363 15.47 16.76 -11.99
N GLU A 364 14.42 17.11 -12.70
CA GLU A 364 13.89 18.46 -12.87
C GLU A 364 13.42 19.10 -11.55
N ASN A 365 13.15 18.33 -10.53
CA ASN A 365 12.73 18.81 -9.21
C ASN A 365 13.91 19.27 -8.34
N TRP A 366 15.16 19.00 -8.76
CA TRP A 366 16.38 19.40 -8.08
C TRP A 366 17.05 20.55 -8.82
N LYS A 367 17.58 21.52 -8.07
CA LYS A 367 18.27 22.67 -8.68
C LYS A 367 19.72 22.30 -9.03
N VAL A 368 20.11 22.54 -10.28
CA VAL A 368 21.51 22.46 -10.73
C VAL A 368 22.04 23.87 -10.95
N ALA A 369 23.10 24.24 -10.25
CA ALA A 369 23.79 25.52 -10.40
C ALA A 369 25.27 25.36 -10.03
N ASP A 370 26.15 26.03 -10.74
CA ASP A 370 27.60 26.05 -10.49
C ASP A 370 28.24 24.64 -10.36
N GLY A 371 27.78 23.70 -11.17
CA GLY A 371 28.25 22.32 -11.15
C GLY A 371 27.70 21.47 -10.01
N ILE A 372 26.71 21.94 -9.28
CA ILE A 372 26.18 21.34 -8.05
C ILE A 372 24.68 21.07 -8.21
N ALA A 373 24.24 19.86 -7.88
CA ALA A 373 22.85 19.51 -7.72
C ALA A 373 22.46 19.64 -6.23
N THR A 374 21.40 20.38 -5.94
CA THR A 374 20.86 20.56 -4.59
C THR A 374 19.54 19.83 -4.47
N VAL A 375 19.37 19.02 -3.41
CA VAL A 375 18.13 18.31 -3.11
C VAL A 375 16.95 19.28 -3.14
N GLY A 376 15.93 18.94 -3.93
CA GLY A 376 14.67 19.65 -4.07
C GLY A 376 13.50 18.82 -3.59
N LYS A 377 12.40 18.80 -4.36
CA LYS A 377 11.19 18.10 -3.95
C LYS A 377 11.17 16.66 -4.49
N GLY A 378 11.25 15.69 -3.58
CA GLY A 378 11.18 14.27 -3.89
C GLY A 378 12.52 13.64 -4.25
N ALA A 379 12.65 12.35 -4.05
CA ALA A 379 13.83 11.57 -4.40
C ALA A 379 13.99 11.47 -5.93
N ILE A 380 15.24 11.40 -6.39
CA ILE A 380 15.56 11.14 -7.79
C ILE A 380 16.11 9.73 -7.98
N GLN A 381 15.85 9.12 -9.14
CA GLN A 381 16.26 7.75 -9.47
C GLN A 381 16.92 7.69 -10.84
N THR A 382 17.98 6.93 -10.98
CA THR A 382 18.59 6.74 -12.31
C THR A 382 17.60 6.11 -13.28
N LYS A 383 17.59 6.57 -14.53
CA LYS A 383 16.77 5.96 -15.61
C LYS A 383 17.25 4.56 -15.94
N GLN A 384 18.56 4.31 -15.82
CA GLN A 384 19.18 3.00 -15.99
C GLN A 384 19.23 2.27 -14.65
N GLY A 385 18.94 0.95 -14.66
CA GLY A 385 19.16 0.06 -13.53
C GLY A 385 20.61 -0.38 -13.42
N PHE A 386 21.06 -0.65 -12.18
CA PHE A 386 22.38 -1.16 -11.84
C PHE A 386 22.25 -2.41 -10.96
N GLY A 387 23.09 -3.39 -11.22
CA GLY A 387 23.30 -4.56 -10.36
C GLY A 387 24.63 -4.44 -9.64
N ASP A 388 25.55 -5.41 -9.88
CA ASP A 388 26.92 -5.36 -9.35
C ASP A 388 27.66 -4.15 -9.94
N CYS A 389 28.15 -3.26 -9.10
CA CYS A 389 28.78 -2.04 -9.58
C CYS A 389 29.73 -1.41 -8.56
N GLN A 390 30.64 -0.58 -9.08
CA GLN A 390 31.27 0.49 -8.33
C GLN A 390 30.43 1.75 -8.52
N LEU A 391 30.16 2.47 -7.44
CA LEU A 391 29.48 3.76 -7.44
C LEU A 391 30.31 4.79 -6.70
N HIS A 392 30.54 5.93 -7.32
CA HIS A 392 31.15 7.10 -6.70
C HIS A 392 30.12 8.21 -6.56
N VAL A 393 30.08 8.83 -5.37
CA VAL A 393 29.19 9.94 -5.07
C VAL A 393 29.94 10.97 -4.24
N GLU A 394 30.03 12.22 -4.73
CA GLU A 394 30.46 13.34 -3.91
C GLU A 394 29.26 14.12 -3.40
N PHE A 395 29.21 14.34 -2.09
CA PHE A 395 28.13 15.07 -1.45
C PHE A 395 28.65 16.03 -0.39
N ARG A 396 27.83 17.00 0.00
CA ARG A 396 28.06 17.81 1.20
C ARG A 396 26.75 18.12 1.90
N THR A 397 26.79 18.10 3.21
CA THR A 397 25.71 18.55 4.07
C THR A 397 25.63 20.07 4.10
N ALA A 398 24.48 20.64 4.50
CA ALA A 398 24.37 22.08 4.67
C ALA A 398 25.38 22.59 5.72
N ALA A 399 25.94 23.76 5.51
CA ALA A 399 26.89 24.36 6.45
C ALA A 399 26.22 24.74 7.79
N ASP A 400 24.94 25.12 7.74
CA ASP A 400 24.09 25.32 8.93
C ASP A 400 23.23 24.07 9.16
N THR A 401 23.55 23.34 10.23
CA THR A 401 22.87 22.10 10.64
C THR A 401 22.14 22.30 11.95
N SER A 402 21.08 23.08 11.95
CA SER A 402 20.29 23.41 13.15
C SER A 402 19.44 22.23 13.69
N GLY A 403 19.26 21.16 12.91
CA GLY A 403 18.48 19.97 13.28
C GLY A 403 19.11 19.10 14.37
N LYS A 404 18.35 18.12 14.90
CA LYS A 404 18.80 17.08 15.83
C LYS A 404 18.56 15.69 15.25
N GLY A 405 19.41 14.73 15.61
CA GLY A 405 19.28 13.33 15.20
C GLY A 405 19.20 13.19 13.68
N GLN A 406 18.19 12.50 13.18
CA GLN A 406 17.97 12.26 11.75
C GLN A 406 17.51 13.50 10.96
N GLN A 407 17.41 14.66 11.57
CA GLN A 407 17.06 15.92 10.87
C GLN A 407 18.30 16.79 10.57
N ARG A 408 19.51 16.28 10.78
CA ARG A 408 20.76 17.02 10.50
C ARG A 408 21.24 16.75 9.09
N SER A 409 20.81 17.53 8.11
CA SER A 409 21.18 17.39 6.69
C SER A 409 21.10 15.94 6.20
N ASN A 410 19.92 15.36 6.35
CA ASN A 410 19.66 13.95 6.01
C ASN A 410 19.41 13.77 4.51
N SER A 411 20.00 12.72 3.96
CA SER A 411 19.77 12.14 2.64
C SER A 411 20.24 10.68 2.67
N GLY A 412 20.23 9.98 1.54
CA GLY A 412 20.69 8.60 1.44
C GLY A 412 21.04 8.21 0.01
N VAL A 413 21.98 7.30 -0.13
CA VAL A 413 22.33 6.65 -1.40
C VAL A 413 21.81 5.22 -1.36
N PHE A 414 20.78 4.93 -2.17
CA PHE A 414 20.16 3.62 -2.24
C PHE A 414 20.63 2.86 -3.46
N LEU A 415 21.43 1.80 -3.25
CA LEU A 415 21.75 0.83 -4.28
C LEU A 415 20.48 0.03 -4.61
N MET A 416 20.17 -0.09 -5.92
CA MET A 416 18.95 -0.77 -6.38
C MET A 416 17.64 -0.20 -5.78
N GLY A 417 17.65 1.04 -5.28
CA GLY A 417 16.51 1.64 -4.59
C GLY A 417 16.10 0.95 -3.28
N LYS A 418 16.95 0.09 -2.71
CA LYS A 418 16.62 -0.80 -1.58
C LYS A 418 17.65 -0.79 -0.46
N TYR A 419 18.92 -0.59 -0.76
CA TYR A 419 20.04 -0.78 0.17
C TYR A 419 20.75 0.55 0.39
N GLU A 420 20.44 1.18 1.52
CA GLU A 420 20.85 2.54 1.83
C GLU A 420 22.20 2.61 2.54
N ILE A 421 23.07 3.47 2.02
CA ILE A 421 24.17 4.07 2.76
C ILE A 421 23.75 5.49 3.13
N GLN A 422 23.67 5.71 4.45
CA GLN A 422 23.15 6.95 5.04
C GLN A 422 24.05 8.15 4.75
N ILE A 423 23.43 9.27 4.37
CA ILE A 423 24.04 10.61 4.37
C ILE A 423 23.42 11.40 5.52
N LEU A 424 24.26 11.90 6.42
CA LEU A 424 23.85 12.69 7.57
C LEU A 424 25.01 13.59 8.01
N ASP A 425 24.74 14.75 8.56
CA ASP A 425 25.80 15.43 9.33
C ASP A 425 26.04 14.67 10.64
N SER A 426 27.13 13.92 10.66
CA SER A 426 27.61 13.15 11.81
C SER A 426 29.00 13.58 12.26
N PHE A 427 29.42 14.79 11.88
CA PHE A 427 30.69 15.35 12.32
C PHE A 427 30.73 15.46 13.86
N GLN A 428 31.85 15.07 14.45
CA GLN A 428 32.11 15.17 15.88
C GLN A 428 33.43 15.89 16.11
N ASP A 429 33.39 16.94 16.90
CA ASP A 429 34.53 17.79 17.26
C ASP A 429 35.26 17.33 18.55
N GLY A 430 35.10 16.09 18.95
CA GLY A 430 35.63 15.55 20.18
C GLY A 430 34.65 15.55 21.35
N THR A 431 33.42 16.04 21.16
CA THR A 431 32.35 15.93 22.15
C THR A 431 31.79 14.50 22.18
N ASP A 432 31.44 14.00 23.38
CA ASP A 432 30.91 12.64 23.57
C ASP A 432 29.42 12.49 23.18
N ASN A 433 28.81 13.54 22.63
CA ASN A 433 27.38 13.55 22.32
C ASN A 433 27.14 12.92 20.94
N PRO A 434 26.55 11.72 20.83
CA PRO A 434 26.24 11.14 19.55
C PRO A 434 25.15 11.98 18.85
N VAL A 435 25.36 12.29 17.58
CA VAL A 435 24.41 13.05 16.76
C VAL A 435 23.10 12.28 16.61
N THR A 436 23.20 10.94 16.50
CA THR A 436 22.07 10.01 16.33
C THR A 436 22.48 8.61 16.79
N TYR A 437 21.58 7.62 16.64
CA TYR A 437 21.92 6.20 16.83
C TYR A 437 22.98 5.76 15.79
N PHE A 438 23.87 4.84 16.17
CA PHE A 438 25.09 4.57 15.39
C PHE A 438 24.81 3.89 14.06
N ASP A 439 23.79 3.05 13.94
CA ASP A 439 23.37 2.43 12.68
C ASP A 439 22.45 3.33 11.82
N GLY A 440 22.38 4.61 12.12
CA GLY A 440 21.74 5.66 11.34
C GLY A 440 22.61 6.91 11.15
N GLN A 441 23.88 6.87 11.54
CA GLN A 441 24.82 7.96 11.25
C GLN A 441 25.34 7.93 9.82
N CYS A 442 26.08 8.96 9.41
CA CYS A 442 26.72 9.02 8.09
C CYS A 442 27.56 7.77 7.83
N GLY A 443 27.38 7.16 6.67
CA GLY A 443 28.08 5.94 6.26
C GLY A 443 27.49 4.65 6.83
N ALA A 444 26.46 4.69 7.66
CA ALA A 444 25.80 3.48 8.12
C ALA A 444 25.11 2.74 6.96
N LEU A 445 25.21 1.41 6.95
CA LEU A 445 24.21 0.58 6.30
C LEU A 445 22.95 0.69 7.16
N TYR A 446 22.02 1.52 6.71
CA TYR A 446 20.95 2.08 7.52
C TYR A 446 20.15 1.01 8.27
N LYS A 447 20.02 1.19 9.59
CA LYS A 447 19.33 0.27 10.52
C LYS A 447 19.87 -1.15 10.56
N GLN A 448 21.04 -1.42 9.97
CA GLN A 448 21.65 -2.75 10.00
C GLN A 448 23.01 -2.75 10.66
N GLN A 449 23.90 -1.81 10.29
CA GLN A 449 25.25 -1.76 10.82
C GLN A 449 25.84 -0.35 10.73
N PRO A 450 26.44 0.17 11.83
CA PRO A 450 27.18 1.41 11.78
C PRO A 450 28.43 1.29 10.92
N PRO A 451 29.02 2.41 10.46
CA PRO A 451 30.36 2.41 9.89
C PRO A 451 31.39 1.96 10.94
N ALA A 452 32.45 1.29 10.52
CA ALA A 452 33.51 0.84 11.41
C ALA A 452 34.20 2.01 12.15
N VAL A 453 34.24 3.17 11.49
CA VAL A 453 34.73 4.44 12.06
C VAL A 453 33.89 5.60 11.51
N ASN A 454 33.81 6.70 12.25
CA ASN A 454 33.20 7.93 11.77
C ASN A 454 34.28 8.80 11.09
N ALA A 455 34.29 8.84 9.76
CA ALA A 455 35.20 9.63 8.93
C ALA A 455 34.51 10.89 8.34
N CYS A 456 33.49 11.41 9.00
CA CYS A 456 32.70 12.54 8.54
C CYS A 456 33.49 13.85 8.66
N ARG A 457 33.55 14.65 7.59
CA ARG A 457 34.09 16.01 7.60
C ARG A 457 33.06 17.00 8.15
N ARG A 458 33.49 18.24 8.39
CA ARG A 458 32.60 19.31 8.89
C ARG A 458 31.42 19.57 7.93
N PRO A 459 30.26 20.02 8.46
CA PRO A 459 29.19 20.51 7.64
C PRO A 459 29.68 21.55 6.62
N GLY A 460 29.16 21.47 5.39
CA GLY A 460 29.57 22.35 4.28
C GLY A 460 30.82 21.90 3.52
N GLU A 461 31.59 20.93 4.04
CA GLU A 461 32.74 20.35 3.34
C GLU A 461 32.33 19.18 2.45
N TRP A 462 33.01 19.05 1.30
CA TRP A 462 32.78 17.93 0.39
C TRP A 462 33.27 16.61 0.98
N GLN A 463 32.44 15.60 0.83
CA GLN A 463 32.65 14.22 1.25
C GLN A 463 32.48 13.28 0.06
N THR A 464 33.10 12.12 0.11
CA THR A 464 33.05 11.13 -0.94
C THR A 464 32.61 9.78 -0.43
N TYR A 465 31.76 9.10 -1.17
CA TYR A 465 31.55 7.66 -1.06
C TYR A 465 32.09 6.98 -2.31
N ASP A 466 32.97 6.00 -2.11
CA ASP A 466 33.33 4.99 -3.10
C ASP A 466 32.75 3.65 -2.62
N ILE A 467 31.79 3.14 -3.36
CA ILE A 467 30.97 1.98 -2.99
C ILE A 467 31.22 0.85 -3.97
N LEU A 468 31.61 -0.33 -3.47
CA LEU A 468 31.65 -1.57 -4.21
C LEU A 468 30.45 -2.42 -3.77
N PHE A 469 29.53 -2.65 -4.67
CA PHE A 469 28.27 -3.33 -4.38
C PHE A 469 28.12 -4.61 -5.20
N THR A 470 27.75 -5.70 -4.53
CA THR A 470 27.35 -6.96 -5.16
C THR A 470 25.90 -7.23 -4.79
N ARG A 471 25.05 -7.32 -5.79
CA ARG A 471 23.62 -7.53 -5.62
C ARG A 471 23.29 -8.90 -5.02
N PRO A 472 22.12 -9.09 -4.40
CA PRO A 472 21.67 -10.41 -3.99
C PRO A 472 21.39 -11.30 -5.22
N ARG A 473 21.42 -12.59 -5.01
CA ARG A 473 21.02 -13.60 -6.00
C ARG A 473 19.84 -14.38 -5.46
N PHE A 474 18.89 -14.66 -6.32
CA PHE A 474 17.69 -15.40 -5.95
C PHE A 474 17.57 -16.67 -6.79
N HIS A 475 17.01 -17.71 -6.20
CA HIS A 475 16.57 -18.90 -6.91
C HIS A 475 15.34 -18.58 -7.78
N THR A 476 14.97 -19.49 -8.68
CA THR A 476 13.77 -19.34 -9.53
C THR A 476 12.50 -19.23 -8.71
N ASP A 477 12.43 -19.93 -7.58
CA ASP A 477 11.31 -19.91 -6.62
C ASP A 477 11.21 -18.61 -5.78
N GLY A 478 12.16 -17.68 -5.95
CA GLY A 478 12.19 -16.40 -5.25
C GLY A 478 12.94 -16.41 -3.91
N THR A 479 13.42 -17.56 -3.45
CA THR A 479 14.23 -17.64 -2.23
C THR A 479 15.62 -17.06 -2.46
N LEU A 480 16.24 -16.55 -1.39
CA LEU A 480 17.56 -15.96 -1.44
C LEU A 480 18.64 -17.04 -1.66
N ALA A 481 19.39 -16.93 -2.75
CA ALA A 481 20.54 -17.81 -3.03
C ALA A 481 21.85 -17.26 -2.45
N LYS A 482 22.08 -15.94 -2.57
CA LYS A 482 23.23 -15.22 -2.00
C LYS A 482 22.80 -13.83 -1.54
N PRO A 483 23.19 -13.38 -0.34
CA PRO A 483 22.90 -12.04 0.12
C PRO A 483 23.72 -11.00 -0.67
N ALA A 484 23.24 -9.76 -0.72
CA ALA A 484 24.01 -8.63 -1.19
C ALA A 484 25.20 -8.35 -0.26
N ARG A 485 26.28 -7.79 -0.83
CA ARG A 485 27.47 -7.40 -0.08
C ARG A 485 27.92 -6.01 -0.49
N ILE A 486 28.53 -5.30 0.43
CA ILE A 486 28.96 -3.93 0.20
C ILE A 486 30.30 -3.63 0.88
N SER A 487 31.16 -2.92 0.16
CA SER A 487 32.29 -2.22 0.75
C SER A 487 32.14 -0.73 0.49
N VAL A 488 32.39 0.09 1.49
CA VAL A 488 32.25 1.55 1.40
C VAL A 488 33.53 2.21 1.91
N ILE A 489 34.07 3.09 1.10
CA ILE A 489 35.16 3.98 1.45
C ILE A 489 34.55 5.39 1.58
N HIS A 490 34.64 5.96 2.76
CA HIS A 490 34.17 7.32 3.06
C HIS A 490 35.36 8.24 3.27
N ASN A 491 35.52 9.24 2.40
CA ASN A 491 36.65 10.18 2.47
C ASN A 491 38.01 9.52 2.47
N GLY A 492 38.19 8.43 1.72
CA GLY A 492 39.43 7.64 1.67
C GLY A 492 39.61 6.63 2.80
N VAL A 493 38.68 6.55 3.75
CA VAL A 493 38.71 5.63 4.88
C VAL A 493 37.70 4.50 4.67
N ALA A 494 38.13 3.24 4.73
CA ALA A 494 37.22 2.09 4.62
C ALA A 494 36.33 2.01 5.87
N ILE A 495 35.00 2.11 5.67
CA ILE A 495 33.99 2.09 6.73
C ILE A 495 33.14 0.81 6.71
N HIS A 496 33.05 0.15 5.56
CA HIS A 496 32.50 -1.20 5.40
C HIS A 496 33.44 -2.00 4.51
N SER A 497 33.71 -3.24 4.86
CA SER A 497 34.56 -4.15 4.10
C SER A 497 33.85 -5.47 3.90
N ASP A 498 33.39 -5.72 2.68
CA ASP A 498 32.66 -6.92 2.29
C ASP A 498 31.51 -7.28 3.25
N THR A 499 30.81 -6.23 3.74
CA THR A 499 29.72 -6.35 4.71
C THR A 499 28.52 -7.01 4.07
N VAL A 500 27.94 -7.99 4.75
CA VAL A 500 26.69 -8.65 4.32
C VAL A 500 25.51 -7.72 4.61
N ILE A 501 24.75 -7.41 3.58
CA ILE A 501 23.46 -6.74 3.70
C ILE A 501 22.41 -7.78 4.10
N LYS A 502 21.61 -7.52 5.12
CA LYS A 502 20.60 -8.47 5.62
C LYS A 502 19.24 -8.37 4.91
N GLY A 503 19.10 -7.42 3.98
CA GLY A 503 17.87 -7.12 3.25
C GLY A 503 17.65 -5.62 3.07
N ASN A 504 16.43 -5.21 2.72
CA ASN A 504 16.09 -3.81 2.54
C ASN A 504 16.37 -2.98 3.80
N THR A 505 16.84 -1.75 3.63
CA THR A 505 17.10 -0.80 4.71
C THR A 505 15.86 0.03 4.99
N LEU A 506 15.09 -0.36 5.98
CA LEU A 506 13.81 0.26 6.33
C LEU A 506 13.80 0.72 7.79
N PHE A 507 13.12 1.84 8.07
CA PHE A 507 13.05 2.41 9.42
C PHE A 507 12.14 1.63 10.37
N HIS A 508 11.09 0.98 9.85
CA HIS A 508 9.98 0.44 10.66
C HIS A 508 9.94 -1.08 10.80
N VAL A 509 10.71 -1.79 9.99
CA VAL A 509 10.70 -3.26 9.93
C VAL A 509 12.13 -3.81 9.89
N PRO A 510 12.34 -5.02 10.42
CA PRO A 510 13.64 -5.67 10.29
C PRO A 510 14.01 -5.88 8.82
N PRO A 511 15.31 -5.87 8.50
CA PRO A 511 15.75 -6.13 7.13
C PRO A 511 15.34 -7.52 6.65
N SER A 512 14.79 -7.59 5.45
CA SER A 512 14.42 -8.84 4.80
C SER A 512 14.65 -8.74 3.29
N TYR A 513 14.82 -9.89 2.63
CA TYR A 513 14.96 -9.95 1.18
C TYR A 513 13.64 -10.32 0.52
N THR A 514 13.34 -9.62 -0.57
CA THR A 514 12.30 -9.98 -1.53
C THR A 514 12.94 -10.06 -2.89
N LYS A 515 12.59 -11.10 -3.67
CA LYS A 515 13.07 -11.23 -5.05
C LYS A 515 12.76 -9.98 -5.85
N HIS A 516 13.75 -9.52 -6.59
CA HIS A 516 13.66 -8.37 -7.49
C HIS A 516 14.53 -8.61 -8.72
N ASP A 517 14.42 -7.73 -9.71
CA ASP A 517 15.20 -7.80 -10.94
C ASP A 517 16.70 -7.64 -10.66
N ASP A 518 17.51 -8.15 -11.57
CA ASP A 518 18.98 -8.16 -11.49
C ASP A 518 19.63 -6.77 -11.60
N ALA A 519 18.89 -5.79 -12.09
CA ALA A 519 19.30 -4.39 -12.17
C ALA A 519 18.10 -3.48 -11.84
N LEU A 520 18.28 -2.61 -10.86
CA LEU A 520 17.29 -1.61 -10.45
C LEU A 520 17.95 -0.24 -10.31
N PRO A 521 17.19 0.86 -10.33
CA PRO A 521 17.72 2.21 -10.21
C PRO A 521 18.51 2.45 -8.93
N ILE A 522 19.53 3.30 -9.02
CA ILE A 522 20.13 3.98 -7.87
C ILE A 522 19.23 5.15 -7.51
N THR A 523 18.99 5.37 -6.21
CA THR A 523 18.16 6.47 -5.72
C THR A 523 18.96 7.39 -4.81
N LEU A 524 18.77 8.70 -4.97
CA LEU A 524 19.19 9.71 -4.00
C LEU A 524 17.95 10.27 -3.30
N GLN A 525 18.02 10.29 -1.97
CA GLN A 525 16.86 10.60 -1.13
C GLN A 525 16.67 12.11 -0.94
N ASP A 526 15.42 12.55 -0.99
CA ASP A 526 14.97 13.79 -0.37
C ASP A 526 14.44 13.49 1.04
N HIS A 527 15.01 14.13 2.05
CA HIS A 527 14.54 14.08 3.43
C HIS A 527 14.20 15.48 3.98
N GLY A 528 13.93 16.42 3.09
CA GLY A 528 13.62 17.82 3.43
C GLY A 528 14.84 18.66 3.82
N ASN A 529 16.05 18.19 3.53
CA ASN A 529 17.30 18.91 3.82
C ASN A 529 18.07 19.24 2.53
N PRO A 530 18.68 20.41 2.40
CA PRO A 530 19.35 20.84 1.17
C PRO A 530 20.75 20.25 1.03
N VAL A 531 20.85 18.92 1.04
CA VAL A 531 22.11 18.22 0.73
C VAL A 531 22.48 18.49 -0.71
N GLN A 532 23.78 18.58 -0.99
CA GLN A 532 24.31 18.91 -2.29
C GLN A 532 25.18 17.78 -2.83
N PHE A 533 25.13 17.61 -4.14
CA PHE A 533 25.83 16.56 -4.87
C PHE A 533 26.64 17.13 -6.03
N ARG A 534 27.80 16.50 -6.31
CA ARG A 534 28.60 16.71 -7.51
C ARG A 534 29.28 15.39 -7.91
N SER A 535 29.77 15.27 -9.12
CA SER A 535 30.55 14.11 -9.59
C SER A 535 29.96 12.77 -9.15
N ILE A 536 28.90 12.33 -9.84
CA ILE A 536 28.28 11.02 -9.60
C ILE A 536 28.51 10.14 -10.81
N TRP A 537 29.10 8.96 -10.62
CA TRP A 537 29.27 7.99 -11.69
C TRP A 537 29.18 6.56 -11.16
N ALA A 538 28.75 5.64 -12.03
CA ALA A 538 28.69 4.21 -11.75
C ALA A 538 29.44 3.42 -12.81
N ARG A 539 30.06 2.35 -12.39
CA ARG A 539 30.80 1.42 -13.26
C ARG A 539 30.30 0.01 -12.97
N PRO A 540 29.52 -0.61 -13.89
CA PRO A 540 29.10 -2.00 -13.73
C PRO A 540 30.28 -2.95 -13.68
N PHE A 541 30.21 -3.99 -12.85
CA PHE A 541 31.20 -5.06 -12.88
C PHE A 541 30.86 -6.07 -13.97
N GLU A 542 31.75 -6.23 -14.92
CA GLU A 542 31.67 -7.30 -15.91
C GLU A 542 32.50 -8.51 -15.41
N PRO A 543 31.85 -9.69 -15.27
CA PRO A 543 32.59 -10.87 -14.87
C PRO A 543 33.60 -11.26 -15.94
N LEU A 544 34.84 -11.51 -15.54
CA LEU A 544 35.85 -12.09 -16.42
C LEU A 544 35.37 -13.46 -16.90
N LYS A 545 35.38 -13.68 -18.21
CA LYS A 545 35.09 -14.98 -18.83
C LYS A 545 36.42 -15.67 -19.15
N PRO A 546 36.88 -16.64 -18.34
CA PRO A 546 38.09 -17.36 -18.65
C PRO A 546 37.88 -18.20 -19.92
N THR A 547 38.82 -18.12 -20.86
CA THR A 547 38.88 -19.04 -22.00
C THR A 547 39.93 -20.11 -21.68
N LEU A 548 39.51 -21.37 -21.74
CA LEU A 548 40.47 -22.47 -21.63
C LEU A 548 41.43 -22.42 -22.82
N ILE A 549 42.72 -22.30 -22.53
CA ILE A 549 43.77 -22.49 -23.55
C ILE A 549 43.73 -23.98 -23.89
N LYS A 550 43.43 -24.31 -25.13
CA LYS A 550 43.45 -25.69 -25.64
C LYS A 550 44.85 -26.20 -25.82
#